data_ab628c4bb0e5dd42c06c7adf0fea5184
#
_entry.id   ab628c4bb0e5dd42c06c7adf0fea5184
#
_cell.length_a   1.000
_cell.length_b   1.000
_cell.length_c   1.000
_cell.angle_alpha   90.00
_cell.angle_beta   90.00
_cell.angle_gamma   90.00
#
_symmetry.space_group_name_H-M   'P 1'
#
loop_
_entity.id
_entity.type
_entity.pdbx_description
1 polymer ?
#
loop_
_entity_poly.entity_id
_entity_poly.type
_entity_poly.pdbx_seq_one_letter_code
_entity_poly.pdbx_strand_id
1 'polypeptide(L)'
;MKKMSFLLAIVLLLSFCLGGCGQPQPNPKLDDLNLLCETLETGHYDLYANISEEEFLAEREKIARQTPNVTDAEFYWSVRHLLSLVGDAHTTVYPRDYFMSVLPWNIKKFDEGWFILVLDKAHEQYLGMRVVAINDIPIDEVVERTRQVISYEADTWLWQKVPDVLIWKEALEYLDIVEPDEPVLVMVETAQGAEESFELPAYDDWSEEKKQEVLIGFQRDSVPVTAEQDAIYWSTALDENTYFIQYNSCKEDPDLPMAQFVQQVEADLESGGYQNIIIDLRYNSGGNSEVIRLLEKALFFHSFNVDNVQFYILIGGRTFSSATIAATDFKKTTIGNSIFVGQPTGGVLKCAGNVLPLFMENTPIAMQYSTKYFDLLYGVEGPLEPDYVVPQPFAQYAKGEDAEIAYLYENLL
;
A
#
# COMPACT_ATOMS: atom_id res chain seq x y z
N MET A 1 -86.65 2.00 20.48
CA MET A 1 -85.71 1.30 19.67
C MET A 1 -84.97 2.28 18.71
N LYS A 2 -84.19 3.25 19.17
CA LYS A 2 -83.40 4.18 18.31
C LYS A 2 -82.26 4.85 19.12
N LYS A 3 -81.50 4.10 19.91
CA LYS A 3 -80.33 4.65 20.64
C LYS A 3 -79.12 3.70 20.69
N MET A 4 -79.04 2.66 19.82
CA MET A 4 -77.98 1.68 19.89
C MET A 4 -77.12 1.62 18.60
N SER A 5 -77.37 2.48 17.61
CA SER A 5 -76.61 2.45 16.33
C SER A 5 -75.55 3.53 16.21
N PHE A 6 -75.34 4.42 17.21
CA PHE A 6 -74.40 5.53 17.11
C PHE A 6 -73.08 5.27 17.87
N LEU A 7 -72.98 4.22 18.67
CA LEU A 7 -71.78 3.90 19.41
C LEU A 7 -70.84 2.89 18.65
N LEU A 8 -71.32 2.23 17.59
CA LEU A 8 -70.51 1.25 16.83
C LEU A 8 -69.71 1.90 15.69
N ALA A 9 -70.04 3.14 15.28
CA ALA A 9 -69.32 3.84 14.20
C ALA A 9 -68.09 4.61 14.66
N ILE A 10 -67.97 4.90 15.96
CA ILE A 10 -66.80 5.66 16.50
C ILE A 10 -65.66 4.72 16.87
N VAL A 11 -65.91 3.41 17.14
CA VAL A 11 -64.88 2.43 17.46
C VAL A 11 -64.17 1.93 16.19
N LEU A 12 -64.78 2.01 15.00
CA LEU A 12 -64.18 1.59 13.75
C LEU A 12 -63.29 2.65 13.08
N LEU A 13 -63.35 3.93 13.53
CA LEU A 13 -62.52 5.02 13.00
C LEU A 13 -61.26 5.27 13.83
N LEU A 14 -61.09 4.64 14.99
CA LEU A 14 -59.90 4.72 15.83
C LEU A 14 -58.92 3.52 15.61
N SER A 15 -59.31 2.54 14.80
CA SER A 15 -58.47 1.37 14.50
C SER A 15 -57.61 1.53 13.23
N PHE A 16 -57.66 2.67 12.56
CA PHE A 16 -56.90 2.91 11.32
C PHE A 16 -55.69 3.84 11.45
N CYS A 17 -55.39 4.32 12.68
CA CYS A 17 -54.22 5.17 12.92
C CYS A 17 -53.10 4.54 13.73
N LEU A 18 -53.11 3.18 13.91
CA LEU A 18 -52.05 2.44 14.59
C LEU A 18 -51.39 1.40 13.64
N GLY A 19 -51.31 1.74 12.38
CA GLY A 19 -50.66 0.90 11.39
C GLY A 19 -49.54 1.64 10.69
N GLY A 20 -48.33 1.61 11.27
CA GLY A 20 -47.21 2.21 10.55
C GLY A 20 -45.96 2.51 11.37
N CYS A 21 -45.70 1.81 12.45
CA CYS A 21 -44.29 1.58 12.80
C CYS A 21 -43.81 0.44 11.94
N GLY A 22 -43.48 0.71 10.68
CA GLY A 22 -42.69 -0.24 9.91
C GLY A 22 -41.44 -0.54 10.72
N GLN A 23 -41.14 -1.81 10.95
CA GLN A 23 -39.81 -2.15 11.47
C GLN A 23 -38.78 -1.50 10.57
N PRO A 24 -37.72 -0.89 11.11
CA PRO A 24 -36.65 -0.38 10.29
C PRO A 24 -36.22 -1.50 9.34
N GLN A 25 -36.17 -1.22 8.04
CA GLN A 25 -35.65 -2.18 7.08
C GLN A 25 -34.19 -2.50 7.47
N PRO A 26 -33.78 -3.76 7.45
CA PRO A 26 -32.38 -4.11 7.69
C PRO A 26 -31.47 -3.27 6.79
N ASN A 27 -30.45 -2.66 7.35
CA ASN A 27 -29.45 -1.90 6.61
C ASN A 27 -28.05 -2.47 6.90
N PRO A 28 -27.67 -3.56 6.20
CA PRO A 28 -26.42 -4.27 6.44
C PRO A 28 -25.18 -3.38 6.41
N LYS A 29 -25.13 -2.41 5.48
CA LYS A 29 -24.00 -1.45 5.39
C LYS A 29 -23.92 -0.53 6.59
N LEU A 30 -25.07 -0.11 7.14
CA LEU A 30 -25.09 0.71 8.35
C LEU A 30 -24.63 -0.08 9.57
N ASP A 31 -25.00 -1.37 9.66
CA ASP A 31 -24.57 -2.24 10.74
C ASP A 31 -23.05 -2.44 10.71
N ASP A 32 -22.47 -2.68 9.52
CA ASP A 32 -21.03 -2.81 9.34
C ASP A 32 -20.28 -1.47 9.59
N LEU A 33 -20.83 -0.33 9.16
CA LEU A 33 -20.27 0.99 9.47
C LEU A 33 -20.23 1.25 10.99
N ASN A 34 -21.30 0.89 11.69
CA ASN A 34 -21.37 1.03 13.14
C ASN A 34 -20.33 0.15 13.84
N LEU A 35 -20.22 -1.13 13.43
CA LEU A 35 -19.22 -2.05 13.95
C LEU A 35 -17.79 -1.53 13.72
N LEU A 36 -17.51 -1.01 12.52
CA LEU A 36 -16.21 -0.43 12.18
C LEU A 36 -15.88 0.76 13.08
N CYS A 37 -16.78 1.72 13.20
CA CYS A 37 -16.54 2.93 14.00
C CYS A 37 -16.42 2.60 15.50
N GLU A 38 -17.27 1.73 16.05
CA GLU A 38 -17.16 1.27 17.44
C GLU A 38 -15.83 0.57 17.71
N THR A 39 -15.36 -0.24 16.75
CA THR A 39 -14.06 -0.92 16.85
C THR A 39 -12.91 0.08 16.85
N LEU A 40 -12.96 1.11 16.00
CA LEU A 40 -11.95 2.17 15.98
C LEU A 40 -11.97 3.00 17.27
N GLU A 41 -13.13 3.44 17.73
CA GLU A 41 -13.28 4.23 18.95
C GLU A 41 -12.78 3.50 20.21
N THR A 42 -12.90 2.18 20.24
CA THR A 42 -12.50 1.35 21.41
C THR A 42 -11.12 0.73 21.29
N GLY A 43 -10.63 0.50 20.07
CA GLY A 43 -9.45 -0.32 19.80
C GLY A 43 -8.27 0.41 19.16
N HIS A 44 -8.51 1.50 18.42
CA HIS A 44 -7.43 2.28 17.80
C HIS A 44 -6.59 2.98 18.86
N TYR A 45 -5.27 3.03 18.67
CA TYR A 45 -4.36 3.63 19.64
C TYR A 45 -4.70 5.11 19.94
N ASP A 46 -4.90 5.92 18.92
CA ASP A 46 -5.28 7.34 19.03
C ASP A 46 -6.04 7.76 17.77
N LEU A 47 -7.35 7.49 17.74
CA LEU A 47 -8.19 7.70 16.56
C LEU A 47 -8.24 9.16 16.12
N TYR A 48 -8.13 10.06 17.07
CA TYR A 48 -8.33 11.50 16.86
C TYR A 48 -7.01 12.31 16.84
N ALA A 49 -5.87 11.64 16.57
CA ALA A 49 -4.58 12.31 16.48
C ALA A 49 -4.49 13.35 15.34
N ASN A 50 -5.11 13.03 14.18
CA ASN A 50 -5.02 13.85 12.96
C ASN A 50 -6.37 14.38 12.47
N ILE A 51 -7.47 13.95 13.09
CA ILE A 51 -8.85 14.40 12.79
C ILE A 51 -9.57 14.67 14.11
N SER A 52 -10.41 15.70 14.17
CA SER A 52 -11.24 15.91 15.34
C SER A 52 -12.37 14.87 15.43
N GLU A 53 -12.83 14.56 16.64
CA GLU A 53 -13.98 13.69 16.85
C GLU A 53 -15.22 14.22 16.10
N GLU A 54 -15.44 15.55 16.10
CA GLU A 54 -16.57 16.18 15.40
C GLU A 54 -16.51 15.94 13.88
N GLU A 55 -15.35 16.08 13.25
CA GLU A 55 -15.16 15.85 11.81
C GLU A 55 -15.33 14.37 11.46
N PHE A 56 -14.77 13.47 12.26
CA PHE A 56 -14.92 12.02 12.08
C PHE A 56 -16.39 11.60 12.16
N LEU A 57 -17.09 12.04 13.19
CA LEU A 57 -18.52 11.75 13.38
C LEU A 57 -19.39 12.38 12.29
N ALA A 58 -19.05 13.58 11.80
CA ALA A 58 -19.77 14.21 10.72
C ALA A 58 -19.65 13.43 9.40
N GLU A 59 -18.46 12.92 9.06
CA GLU A 59 -18.26 12.09 7.87
C GLU A 59 -18.92 10.71 8.04
N ARG A 60 -18.78 10.06 9.19
CA ARG A 60 -19.54 8.84 9.52
C ARG A 60 -21.05 9.02 9.31
N GLU A 61 -21.63 10.11 9.81
CA GLU A 61 -23.04 10.42 9.65
C GLU A 61 -23.46 10.65 8.18
N LYS A 62 -22.59 11.27 7.38
CA LYS A 62 -22.79 11.45 5.94
C LYS A 62 -22.85 10.09 5.25
N ILE A 63 -21.90 9.19 5.52
CA ILE A 63 -21.87 7.83 4.98
C ILE A 63 -23.13 7.06 5.43
N ALA A 64 -23.48 7.11 6.72
CA ALA A 64 -24.65 6.44 7.27
C ALA A 64 -25.95 6.80 6.56
N ARG A 65 -26.14 8.08 6.19
CA ARG A 65 -27.31 8.52 5.40
C ARG A 65 -27.33 7.96 3.98
N GLN A 66 -26.19 7.64 3.40
CA GLN A 66 -26.06 7.12 2.03
C GLN A 66 -26.25 5.59 1.97
N THR A 67 -25.96 4.86 3.05
CA THR A 67 -25.95 3.38 3.07
C THR A 67 -27.19 2.68 2.48
N PRO A 68 -28.43 3.22 2.54
CA PRO A 68 -29.58 2.55 1.94
C PRO A 68 -29.58 2.52 0.39
N ASN A 69 -28.78 3.40 -0.25
CA ASN A 69 -28.89 3.67 -1.69
C ASN A 69 -27.59 3.47 -2.45
N VAL A 70 -26.48 3.10 -1.78
CA VAL A 70 -25.18 2.93 -2.41
C VAL A 70 -24.87 1.44 -2.69
N THR A 71 -24.07 1.18 -3.71
CA THR A 71 -23.50 -0.14 -4.01
C THR A 71 -22.46 -0.54 -2.94
N ASP A 72 -21.95 -1.77 -2.98
CA ASP A 72 -20.85 -2.19 -2.10
C ASP A 72 -19.54 -1.47 -2.44
N ALA A 73 -19.32 -1.16 -3.72
CA ALA A 73 -18.16 -0.40 -4.18
C ALA A 73 -18.19 1.05 -3.66
N GLU A 74 -19.30 1.77 -3.83
CA GLU A 74 -19.46 3.14 -3.31
C GLU A 74 -19.33 3.19 -1.78
N PHE A 75 -19.88 2.18 -1.07
CA PHE A 75 -19.72 2.05 0.37
C PHE A 75 -18.25 1.81 0.75
N TYR A 76 -17.54 0.92 0.04
CA TYR A 76 -16.13 0.65 0.26
C TYR A 76 -15.27 1.90 0.11
N TRP A 77 -15.46 2.67 -0.97
CA TRP A 77 -14.68 3.90 -1.20
C TRP A 77 -15.04 5.00 -0.20
N SER A 78 -16.31 5.09 0.23
CA SER A 78 -16.72 6.02 1.29
C SER A 78 -16.05 5.67 2.64
N VAL A 79 -15.96 4.38 2.98
CA VAL A 79 -15.24 3.94 4.18
C VAL A 79 -13.73 4.18 4.04
N ARG A 80 -13.14 3.94 2.86
CA ARG A 80 -11.73 4.29 2.61
C ARG A 80 -11.47 5.77 2.79
N HIS A 81 -12.39 6.63 2.34
CA HIS A 81 -12.31 8.06 2.57
C HIS A 81 -12.33 8.39 4.06
N LEU A 82 -13.26 7.84 4.83
CA LEU A 82 -13.30 8.04 6.28
C LEU A 82 -11.98 7.66 6.95
N LEU A 83 -11.39 6.51 6.58
CA LEU A 83 -10.14 6.04 7.17
C LEU A 83 -8.92 6.85 6.72
N SER A 84 -8.92 7.40 5.51
CA SER A 84 -7.83 8.30 5.08
C SER A 84 -7.74 9.56 5.93
N LEU A 85 -8.87 10.05 6.45
CA LEU A 85 -8.92 11.21 7.36
C LEU A 85 -8.29 10.95 8.73
N VAL A 86 -8.22 9.68 9.16
CA VAL A 86 -7.53 9.28 10.40
C VAL A 86 -6.03 9.54 10.32
N GLY A 87 -5.45 9.53 9.09
CA GLY A 87 -4.04 9.83 8.86
C GLY A 87 -3.08 8.80 9.45
N ASP A 88 -3.50 7.55 9.57
CA ASP A 88 -2.69 6.39 9.97
C ASP A 88 -2.58 5.41 8.80
N ALA A 89 -1.39 5.28 8.25
CA ALA A 89 -1.12 4.44 7.08
C ALA A 89 -1.42 2.94 7.31
N HIS A 90 -1.49 2.50 8.57
CA HIS A 90 -1.81 1.12 8.93
C HIS A 90 -3.31 0.88 9.10
N THR A 91 -4.14 1.94 9.26
CA THR A 91 -5.58 1.83 9.41
C THR A 91 -6.27 2.01 8.06
N THR A 92 -6.78 0.91 7.51
CA THR A 92 -7.38 0.89 6.16
C THR A 92 -8.32 -0.30 5.97
N VAL A 93 -9.12 -0.29 4.89
CA VAL A 93 -9.98 -1.41 4.47
C VAL A 93 -9.47 -2.05 3.18
N TYR A 94 -9.80 -3.35 3.05
CA TYR A 94 -9.49 -4.17 1.89
C TYR A 94 -10.75 -4.89 1.40
N PRO A 95 -10.91 -5.11 0.08
CA PRO A 95 -11.94 -5.99 -0.45
C PRO A 95 -11.57 -7.44 -0.14
N ARG A 96 -12.54 -8.25 0.34
CA ARG A 96 -12.37 -9.70 0.56
C ARG A 96 -12.72 -10.52 -0.67
N ASP A 97 -13.54 -9.96 -1.56
CA ASP A 97 -13.98 -10.57 -2.80
C ASP A 97 -13.89 -9.55 -3.93
N TYR A 98 -13.95 -10.01 -5.17
CA TYR A 98 -14.05 -9.15 -6.33
C TYR A 98 -15.50 -8.68 -6.51
N PHE A 99 -15.78 -7.43 -6.16
CA PHE A 99 -17.08 -6.78 -6.34
C PHE A 99 -16.96 -5.43 -7.07
N MET A 100 -15.82 -5.20 -7.67
CA MET A 100 -15.47 -4.02 -8.45
C MET A 100 -14.78 -4.44 -9.75
N SER A 101 -14.90 -3.60 -10.77
CA SER A 101 -14.32 -3.82 -12.09
C SER A 101 -12.85 -3.45 -12.11
N VAL A 102 -12.01 -4.39 -12.56
CA VAL A 102 -10.55 -4.21 -12.58
C VAL A 102 -10.09 -3.70 -13.94
N LEU A 103 -9.27 -2.67 -13.91
CA LEU A 103 -8.54 -2.14 -15.05
C LEU A 103 -7.21 -2.90 -15.19
N PRO A 104 -6.91 -3.52 -16.36
CA PRO A 104 -5.78 -4.42 -16.52
C PRO A 104 -4.46 -3.69 -16.76
N TRP A 105 -4.05 -2.86 -15.81
CA TRP A 105 -2.81 -2.11 -15.89
C TRP A 105 -2.13 -1.96 -14.54
N ASN A 106 -0.85 -1.60 -14.58
CA ASN A 106 -0.13 -1.11 -13.41
C ASN A 106 0.89 -0.05 -13.86
N ILE A 107 1.01 1.01 -13.07
CA ILE A 107 1.95 2.10 -13.29
C ILE A 107 2.93 2.22 -12.13
N LYS A 108 4.10 2.76 -12.41
CA LYS A 108 5.11 3.03 -11.39
C LYS A 108 5.65 4.46 -11.53
N LYS A 109 5.89 5.11 -10.40
CA LYS A 109 6.52 6.43 -10.31
C LYS A 109 8.02 6.30 -10.56
N PHE A 110 8.52 7.15 -11.47
CA PHE A 110 9.93 7.43 -11.73
C PHE A 110 10.16 8.94 -11.64
N ASP A 111 11.39 9.39 -11.75
CA ASP A 111 11.71 10.83 -11.65
C ASP A 111 10.95 11.66 -12.69
N GLU A 112 10.82 11.14 -13.91
CA GLU A 112 10.16 11.82 -15.03
C GLU A 112 8.62 11.74 -14.97
N GLY A 113 8.02 10.91 -14.07
CA GLY A 113 6.57 10.76 -13.95
C GLY A 113 6.14 9.32 -13.73
N TRP A 114 4.92 9.01 -14.16
CA TRP A 114 4.30 7.68 -14.03
C TRP A 114 4.41 6.92 -15.34
N PHE A 115 4.92 5.70 -15.31
CA PHE A 115 5.12 4.86 -16.50
C PHE A 115 4.33 3.56 -16.40
N ILE A 116 3.81 3.10 -17.53
CA ILE A 116 3.03 1.85 -17.61
C ILE A 116 4.00 0.67 -17.59
N LEU A 117 3.91 -0.17 -16.56
CA LEU A 117 4.75 -1.38 -16.43
C LEU A 117 3.98 -2.68 -16.68
N VAL A 118 2.66 -2.68 -16.53
CA VAL A 118 1.79 -3.80 -16.87
C VAL A 118 0.60 -3.24 -17.62
N LEU A 119 0.12 -3.97 -18.63
CA LEU A 119 -1.01 -3.52 -19.43
C LEU A 119 -1.76 -4.73 -20.05
N ASP A 120 -2.97 -4.48 -20.55
CA ASP A 120 -3.69 -5.40 -21.43
C ASP A 120 -2.90 -5.65 -22.72
N LYS A 121 -2.78 -6.91 -23.12
CA LYS A 121 -2.06 -7.32 -24.33
C LYS A 121 -2.53 -6.63 -25.62
N ALA A 122 -3.82 -6.25 -25.69
CA ALA A 122 -4.34 -5.51 -26.84
C ALA A 122 -3.72 -4.13 -27.02
N HIS A 123 -3.09 -3.61 -25.96
CA HIS A 123 -2.47 -2.27 -25.89
C HIS A 123 -0.97 -2.34 -25.60
N GLU A 124 -0.31 -3.49 -25.87
CA GLU A 124 1.10 -3.72 -25.53
C GLU A 124 2.08 -2.64 -26.06
N GLN A 125 1.71 -1.97 -27.16
CA GLN A 125 2.51 -0.87 -27.75
C GLN A 125 2.68 0.34 -26.83
N TYR A 126 1.87 0.48 -25.77
CA TYR A 126 1.96 1.58 -24.80
C TYR A 126 2.76 1.23 -23.53
N LEU A 127 3.26 -0.02 -23.43
CA LEU A 127 4.16 -0.39 -22.32
C LEU A 127 5.41 0.47 -22.30
N GLY A 128 5.79 0.93 -21.13
CA GLY A 128 6.94 1.81 -20.92
C GLY A 128 6.70 3.26 -21.34
N MET A 129 5.50 3.65 -21.75
CA MET A 129 5.17 5.04 -22.03
C MET A 129 4.77 5.77 -20.74
N ARG A 130 5.02 7.06 -20.71
CA ARG A 130 4.67 7.96 -19.62
C ARG A 130 3.19 8.33 -19.71
N VAL A 131 2.44 8.11 -18.62
CA VAL A 131 1.05 8.53 -18.50
C VAL A 131 1.01 10.04 -18.27
N VAL A 132 0.19 10.76 -19.03
CA VAL A 132 0.01 12.20 -18.91
C VAL A 132 -1.37 12.61 -18.40
N ALA A 133 -2.41 11.81 -18.69
CA ALA A 133 -3.76 12.08 -18.22
C ALA A 133 -4.63 10.81 -18.17
N ILE A 134 -5.72 10.86 -17.41
CA ILE A 134 -6.84 9.92 -17.43
C ILE A 134 -8.11 10.76 -17.65
N ASN A 135 -8.91 10.45 -18.69
CA ASN A 135 -10.13 11.17 -19.06
C ASN A 135 -9.95 12.72 -19.03
N ASP A 136 -8.93 13.21 -19.73
CA ASP A 136 -8.53 14.63 -19.80
C ASP A 136 -8.08 15.27 -18.49
N ILE A 137 -8.04 14.53 -17.38
CA ILE A 137 -7.52 15.01 -16.09
C ILE A 137 -6.03 14.69 -16.03
N PRO A 138 -5.15 15.70 -15.86
CA PRO A 138 -3.70 15.49 -15.77
C PRO A 138 -3.34 14.48 -14.68
N ILE A 139 -2.35 13.62 -14.91
CA ILE A 139 -1.98 12.53 -13.99
C ILE A 139 -1.63 13.05 -12.59
N ASP A 140 -1.02 14.21 -12.46
CA ASP A 140 -0.69 14.79 -11.17
C ASP A 140 -1.95 15.17 -10.37
N GLU A 141 -3.02 15.65 -11.05
CA GLU A 141 -4.32 15.89 -10.43
C GLU A 141 -5.02 14.59 -10.08
N VAL A 142 -4.95 13.57 -10.93
CA VAL A 142 -5.46 12.22 -10.63
C VAL A 142 -4.81 11.68 -9.35
N VAL A 143 -3.48 11.76 -9.24
CA VAL A 143 -2.72 11.35 -8.05
C VAL A 143 -3.15 12.15 -6.83
N GLU A 144 -3.33 13.47 -6.94
CA GLU A 144 -3.79 14.30 -5.83
C GLU A 144 -5.18 13.90 -5.35
N ARG A 145 -6.10 13.55 -6.27
CA ARG A 145 -7.43 13.06 -5.90
C ARG A 145 -7.38 11.73 -5.14
N THR A 146 -6.41 10.84 -5.43
CA THR A 146 -6.27 9.56 -4.71
C THR A 146 -5.94 9.72 -3.22
N ARG A 147 -5.38 10.87 -2.79
CA ARG A 147 -5.14 11.19 -1.37
C ARG A 147 -6.41 11.06 -0.53
N GLN A 148 -7.57 11.30 -1.12
CA GLN A 148 -8.85 11.22 -0.43
C GLN A 148 -9.23 9.80 0.01
N VAL A 149 -8.60 8.76 -0.55
CA VAL A 149 -8.95 7.36 -0.28
C VAL A 149 -7.75 6.49 0.10
N ILE A 150 -6.58 7.08 0.26
CA ILE A 150 -5.36 6.38 0.69
C ILE A 150 -5.00 6.85 2.09
N SER A 151 -4.87 5.91 3.03
CA SER A 151 -4.28 6.16 4.34
C SER A 151 -2.75 6.22 4.20
N TYR A 152 -2.14 7.35 4.50
CA TYR A 152 -0.70 7.55 4.37
C TYR A 152 -0.17 8.56 5.41
N GLU A 153 1.13 8.48 5.69
CA GLU A 153 1.86 9.41 6.58
C GLU A 153 3.08 10.02 5.87
N ALA A 154 3.51 9.42 4.74
CA ALA A 154 4.59 9.91 3.88
C ALA A 154 4.20 9.82 2.40
N ASP A 155 4.60 10.80 1.59
CA ASP A 155 4.32 10.81 0.14
C ASP A 155 4.93 9.60 -0.58
N THR A 156 6.08 9.12 -0.11
CA THR A 156 6.70 7.90 -0.63
C THR A 156 5.80 6.67 -0.48
N TRP A 157 5.04 6.55 0.63
CA TRP A 157 4.03 5.51 0.78
C TRP A 157 2.80 5.76 -0.09
N LEU A 158 2.31 7.00 -0.16
CA LEU A 158 1.22 7.37 -1.05
C LEU A 158 1.52 6.91 -2.49
N TRP A 159 2.70 7.23 -3.02
CA TRP A 159 3.08 6.84 -4.39
C TRP A 159 3.11 5.33 -4.60
N GLN A 160 3.43 4.54 -3.57
CA GLN A 160 3.33 3.08 -3.65
C GLN A 160 1.87 2.59 -3.69
N LYS A 161 0.92 3.39 -3.16
CA LYS A 161 -0.50 3.05 -3.06
C LYS A 161 -1.38 3.61 -4.17
N VAL A 162 -0.92 4.61 -4.90
CA VAL A 162 -1.63 5.14 -6.07
C VAL A 162 -2.00 4.05 -7.08
N PRO A 163 -1.08 3.15 -7.50
CA PRO A 163 -1.44 2.08 -8.43
C PRO A 163 -2.54 1.15 -7.89
N ASP A 164 -2.55 0.86 -6.57
CA ASP A 164 -3.56 0.01 -5.94
C ASP A 164 -4.98 0.62 -6.00
N VAL A 165 -5.10 1.93 -6.17
CA VAL A 165 -6.37 2.65 -6.35
C VAL A 165 -6.75 2.71 -7.82
N LEU A 166 -5.80 3.03 -8.69
CA LEU A 166 -6.04 3.27 -10.11
C LEU A 166 -6.35 2.01 -10.93
N ILE A 167 -6.27 0.82 -10.33
CA ILE A 167 -6.73 -0.42 -10.95
C ILE A 167 -8.25 -0.64 -10.84
N TRP A 168 -8.99 0.17 -10.07
CA TRP A 168 -10.41 0.01 -9.85
C TRP A 168 -11.20 1.07 -10.58
N LYS A 169 -12.11 0.66 -11.49
CA LYS A 169 -12.95 1.62 -12.23
C LYS A 169 -13.79 2.45 -11.27
N GLU A 170 -14.42 1.81 -10.29
CA GLU A 170 -15.27 2.47 -9.28
C GLU A 170 -14.49 3.43 -8.35
N ALA A 171 -13.17 3.27 -8.23
CA ALA A 171 -12.33 4.28 -7.58
C ALA A 171 -12.25 5.56 -8.41
N LEU A 172 -12.07 5.41 -9.73
CA LEU A 172 -12.00 6.55 -10.63
C LEU A 172 -13.33 7.29 -10.68
N GLU A 173 -14.45 6.56 -10.65
CA GLU A 173 -15.80 7.13 -10.55
C GLU A 173 -16.02 7.86 -9.22
N TYR A 174 -15.65 7.25 -8.09
CA TYR A 174 -15.75 7.86 -6.76
C TYR A 174 -14.94 9.16 -6.62
N LEU A 175 -13.80 9.23 -7.31
CA LEU A 175 -12.89 10.37 -7.30
C LEU A 175 -13.23 11.43 -8.37
N ASP A 176 -14.37 11.30 -9.05
CA ASP A 176 -14.79 12.18 -10.15
C ASP A 176 -13.73 12.26 -11.29
N ILE A 177 -13.00 11.16 -11.54
CA ILE A 177 -12.02 11.06 -12.63
C ILE A 177 -12.68 10.55 -13.90
N VAL A 178 -13.65 9.65 -13.76
CA VAL A 178 -14.43 9.04 -14.83
C VAL A 178 -15.90 9.13 -14.45
N GLU A 179 -16.75 9.55 -15.38
CA GLU A 179 -18.20 9.49 -15.15
C GLU A 179 -18.69 8.02 -15.19
N PRO A 180 -19.74 7.68 -14.42
CA PRO A 180 -20.38 6.38 -14.55
C PRO A 180 -20.78 6.11 -16.01
N ASP A 181 -20.62 4.88 -16.47
CA ASP A 181 -20.91 4.45 -17.86
C ASP A 181 -19.95 4.99 -18.95
N GLU A 182 -18.97 5.83 -18.61
CA GLU A 182 -17.94 6.27 -19.55
C GLU A 182 -16.74 5.31 -19.59
N PRO A 183 -16.04 5.22 -20.75
CA PRO A 183 -14.80 4.47 -20.83
C PRO A 183 -13.67 5.18 -20.07
N VAL A 184 -12.70 4.39 -19.60
CA VAL A 184 -11.46 4.92 -19.04
C VAL A 184 -10.49 5.17 -20.18
N LEU A 185 -10.22 6.45 -20.47
CA LEU A 185 -9.26 6.87 -21.50
C LEU A 185 -7.93 7.22 -20.86
N VAL A 186 -6.86 6.53 -21.27
CA VAL A 186 -5.49 6.82 -20.79
C VAL A 186 -4.75 7.55 -21.91
N MET A 187 -4.21 8.72 -21.57
CA MET A 187 -3.34 9.50 -22.45
C MET A 187 -1.88 9.28 -22.05
N VAL A 188 -1.05 8.98 -23.02
CA VAL A 188 0.39 8.73 -22.85
C VAL A 188 1.22 9.62 -23.74
N GLU A 189 2.45 9.89 -23.33
CA GLU A 189 3.46 10.53 -24.16
C GLU A 189 4.35 9.45 -24.79
N THR A 190 4.43 9.48 -26.14
CA THR A 190 5.29 8.58 -26.90
C THR A 190 6.77 9.02 -26.79
N ALA A 191 7.68 8.13 -27.17
CA ALA A 191 9.12 8.44 -27.22
C ALA A 191 9.50 9.62 -28.15
N GLN A 192 8.60 10.00 -29.07
CA GLN A 192 8.76 11.14 -29.95
C GLN A 192 8.16 12.43 -29.38
N GLY A 193 7.59 12.39 -28.19
CA GLY A 193 6.94 13.52 -27.52
C GLY A 193 5.54 13.83 -28.07
N ALA A 194 4.91 12.91 -28.82
CA ALA A 194 3.52 13.03 -29.21
C ALA A 194 2.60 12.42 -28.15
N GLU A 195 1.39 12.97 -28.00
CA GLU A 195 0.36 12.40 -27.14
C GLU A 195 -0.53 11.44 -27.92
N GLU A 196 -0.78 10.27 -27.36
CA GLU A 196 -1.72 9.28 -27.87
C GLU A 196 -2.65 8.83 -26.75
N SER A 197 -3.88 8.44 -27.11
CA SER A 197 -4.86 7.96 -26.14
C SER A 197 -5.39 6.58 -26.54
N PHE A 198 -5.70 5.77 -25.54
CA PHE A 198 -6.36 4.48 -25.72
C PHE A 198 -7.40 4.26 -24.62
N GLU A 199 -8.39 3.42 -24.94
CA GLU A 199 -9.41 3.00 -23.98
C GLU A 199 -8.89 1.78 -23.20
N LEU A 200 -8.92 1.88 -21.87
CA LEU A 200 -8.55 0.79 -20.97
C LEU A 200 -9.81 -0.03 -20.63
N PRO A 201 -9.87 -1.33 -21.00
CA PRO A 201 -11.03 -2.15 -20.72
C PRO A 201 -11.18 -2.39 -19.20
N ALA A 202 -12.42 -2.56 -18.73
CA ALA A 202 -12.71 -2.97 -17.36
C ALA A 202 -13.23 -4.41 -17.32
N TYR A 203 -12.79 -5.20 -16.35
CA TYR A 203 -13.14 -6.61 -16.19
C TYR A 203 -13.80 -6.87 -14.83
N ASP A 204 -15.01 -7.42 -14.85
CA ASP A 204 -15.73 -7.88 -13.65
C ASP A 204 -15.25 -9.26 -13.18
N ASP A 205 -14.73 -10.09 -14.09
CA ASP A 205 -14.04 -11.34 -13.78
C ASP A 205 -12.53 -11.12 -13.80
N TRP A 206 -11.91 -11.22 -12.62
CA TRP A 206 -10.46 -11.04 -12.45
C TRP A 206 -9.80 -12.27 -11.83
N SER A 207 -10.17 -13.46 -12.34
CA SER A 207 -9.54 -14.73 -11.98
C SER A 207 -8.07 -14.78 -12.39
N GLU A 208 -7.28 -15.67 -11.77
CA GLU A 208 -5.88 -15.87 -12.16
C GLU A 208 -5.74 -16.31 -13.61
N GLU A 209 -6.69 -17.07 -14.13
CA GLU A 209 -6.75 -17.44 -15.55
C GLU A 209 -6.92 -16.20 -16.42
N LYS A 210 -7.83 -15.28 -16.03
CA LYS A 210 -8.06 -14.03 -16.77
C LYS A 210 -6.85 -13.12 -16.75
N LYS A 211 -6.16 -12.99 -15.62
CA LYS A 211 -4.91 -12.22 -15.51
C LYS A 211 -3.84 -12.75 -16.48
N GLN A 212 -3.63 -14.06 -16.51
CA GLN A 212 -2.67 -14.70 -17.43
C GLN A 212 -3.05 -14.53 -18.90
N GLU A 213 -4.35 -14.54 -19.22
CA GLU A 213 -4.85 -14.31 -20.56
C GLU A 213 -4.56 -12.89 -21.04
N VAL A 214 -4.87 -11.88 -20.22
CA VAL A 214 -4.93 -10.47 -20.64
C VAL A 214 -3.68 -9.66 -20.36
N LEU A 215 -2.94 -9.94 -19.27
CA LEU A 215 -1.84 -9.09 -18.85
C LEU A 215 -0.52 -9.38 -19.59
N ILE A 216 0.22 -8.32 -19.85
CA ILE A 216 1.61 -8.33 -20.29
C ILE A 216 2.41 -7.30 -19.51
N GLY A 217 3.64 -7.64 -19.14
CA GLY A 217 4.56 -6.74 -18.42
C GLY A 217 5.60 -6.11 -19.35
N PHE A 218 6.02 -4.91 -19.00
CA PHE A 218 7.15 -4.24 -19.64
C PHE A 218 8.41 -5.10 -19.53
N GLN A 219 9.10 -5.27 -20.65
CA GLN A 219 10.33 -6.05 -20.72
C GLN A 219 11.54 -5.11 -20.66
N ARG A 220 12.35 -5.29 -19.60
CA ARG A 220 13.66 -4.62 -19.50
C ARG A 220 14.69 -5.30 -20.38
N ASP A 221 15.71 -4.58 -20.83
CA ASP A 221 16.81 -5.13 -21.64
C ASP A 221 17.56 -6.26 -20.89
N SER A 222 17.69 -6.13 -19.56
CA SER A 222 18.20 -7.15 -18.67
C SER A 222 17.52 -7.05 -17.30
N VAL A 223 17.66 -8.11 -16.46
CA VAL A 223 17.20 -8.10 -15.08
C VAL A 223 18.43 -8.23 -14.19
N PRO A 224 18.79 -7.20 -13.38
CA PRO A 224 19.93 -7.29 -12.48
C PRO A 224 19.67 -8.35 -11.40
N VAL A 225 20.72 -8.99 -10.92
CA VAL A 225 20.61 -9.99 -9.85
C VAL A 225 20.00 -9.39 -8.57
N THR A 226 20.19 -8.09 -8.35
CA THR A 226 19.67 -7.32 -7.22
C THR A 226 18.24 -6.84 -7.40
N ALA A 227 17.57 -7.14 -8.54
CA ALA A 227 16.14 -6.91 -8.68
C ALA A 227 15.34 -7.64 -7.61
N GLU A 228 14.10 -7.20 -7.35
CA GLU A 228 13.19 -7.91 -6.45
C GLU A 228 13.04 -9.37 -6.89
N GLN A 229 13.41 -10.29 -6.00
CA GLN A 229 13.27 -11.73 -6.22
C GLN A 229 11.96 -12.23 -5.60
N ASP A 230 11.41 -13.30 -6.16
CA ASP A 230 10.29 -14.03 -5.57
C ASP A 230 10.77 -14.92 -4.41
N ALA A 231 11.38 -14.27 -3.41
CA ALA A 231 11.91 -14.91 -2.20
C ALA A 231 11.64 -13.99 -1.01
N ILE A 232 11.34 -14.56 0.16
CA ILE A 232 11.12 -13.78 1.39
C ILE A 232 12.44 -13.11 1.80
N TYR A 233 13.54 -13.84 1.71
CA TYR A 233 14.92 -13.34 1.86
C TYR A 233 15.91 -14.27 1.14
N TRP A 234 16.99 -13.69 0.69
CA TRP A 234 18.07 -14.41 0.01
C TRP A 234 19.36 -13.60 0.05
N SER A 235 20.48 -14.22 -0.30
CA SER A 235 21.78 -13.54 -0.32
C SER A 235 22.71 -14.10 -1.39
N THR A 236 23.69 -13.30 -1.80
CA THR A 236 24.73 -13.70 -2.75
C THR A 236 25.95 -12.77 -2.66
N ALA A 237 27.11 -13.25 -3.10
CA ALA A 237 28.23 -12.38 -3.41
C ALA A 237 27.98 -11.63 -4.73
N LEU A 238 28.18 -10.31 -4.76
CA LEU A 238 28.19 -9.53 -5.99
C LEU A 238 29.57 -9.50 -6.64
N ASP A 239 30.59 -9.49 -5.82
CA ASP A 239 32.01 -9.55 -6.20
C ASP A 239 32.86 -10.10 -5.02
N GLU A 240 34.19 -10.03 -5.14
CA GLU A 240 35.13 -10.56 -4.13
C GLU A 240 35.12 -9.79 -2.80
N ASN A 241 34.59 -8.56 -2.78
CA ASN A 241 34.55 -7.69 -1.60
C ASN A 241 33.14 -7.39 -1.11
N THR A 242 32.11 -7.67 -1.89
CA THR A 242 30.72 -7.20 -1.66
C THR A 242 29.76 -8.36 -1.55
N TYR A 243 29.06 -8.44 -0.40
CA TYR A 243 28.00 -9.40 -0.13
C TYR A 243 26.65 -8.69 -0.06
N PHE A 244 25.65 -9.27 -0.71
CA PHE A 244 24.31 -8.72 -0.84
C PHE A 244 23.27 -9.60 -0.14
N ILE A 245 22.43 -8.99 0.66
CA ILE A 245 21.31 -9.63 1.38
C ILE A 245 20.05 -8.86 1.02
N GLN A 246 19.06 -9.53 0.42
CA GLN A 246 17.74 -8.95 0.16
C GLN A 246 16.72 -9.54 1.13
N TYR A 247 16.00 -8.67 1.83
CA TYR A 247 14.96 -9.01 2.81
C TYR A 247 13.63 -8.39 2.39
N ASN A 248 12.82 -9.15 1.63
CA ASN A 248 11.62 -8.66 0.94
C ASN A 248 10.35 -8.69 1.79
N SER A 249 10.33 -9.46 2.89
CA SER A 249 9.18 -9.52 3.78
C SER A 249 9.58 -9.93 5.19
N CYS A 250 8.96 -9.31 6.18
CA CYS A 250 9.14 -9.66 7.59
C CYS A 250 8.30 -10.92 7.95
N LYS A 251 8.57 -12.02 7.27
CA LYS A 251 7.92 -13.34 7.48
C LYS A 251 8.98 -14.42 7.58
N GLU A 252 8.65 -15.53 8.28
CA GLU A 252 9.44 -16.75 8.19
C GLU A 252 9.19 -17.43 6.85
N ASP A 253 10.28 -17.88 6.21
CA ASP A 253 10.19 -18.77 5.06
C ASP A 253 10.07 -20.21 5.58
N PRO A 254 9.00 -20.95 5.25
CA PRO A 254 8.84 -22.32 5.70
C PRO A 254 9.87 -23.27 5.13
N ASP A 255 10.42 -22.98 3.96
CA ASP A 255 11.42 -23.81 3.28
C ASP A 255 12.85 -23.44 3.69
N LEU A 256 13.07 -22.20 4.12
CA LEU A 256 14.37 -21.71 4.62
C LEU A 256 14.17 -20.83 5.87
N PRO A 257 13.91 -21.42 7.05
CA PRO A 257 13.73 -20.62 8.27
C PRO A 257 14.90 -19.66 8.54
N MET A 258 14.61 -18.46 9.08
CA MET A 258 15.60 -17.40 9.31
C MET A 258 16.85 -17.90 10.04
N ALA A 259 16.71 -18.82 11.00
CA ALA A 259 17.84 -19.39 11.70
C ALA A 259 18.80 -20.20 10.79
N GLN A 260 18.28 -20.84 9.74
CA GLN A 260 19.10 -21.55 8.75
C GLN A 260 19.71 -20.58 7.74
N PHE A 261 18.93 -19.58 7.31
CA PHE A 261 19.42 -18.52 6.44
C PHE A 261 20.59 -17.77 7.07
N VAL A 262 20.49 -17.42 8.35
CA VAL A 262 21.59 -16.77 9.09
C VAL A 262 22.84 -17.64 9.14
N GLN A 263 22.72 -18.96 9.35
CA GLN A 263 23.87 -19.87 9.32
C GLN A 263 24.55 -19.88 7.95
N GLN A 264 23.78 -19.79 6.85
CA GLN A 264 24.35 -19.69 5.50
C GLN A 264 25.09 -18.36 5.32
N VAL A 265 24.45 -17.24 5.72
CA VAL A 265 25.08 -15.92 5.66
C VAL A 265 26.37 -15.87 6.47
N GLU A 266 26.38 -16.38 7.71
CA GLU A 266 27.59 -16.44 8.54
C GLU A 266 28.71 -17.25 7.87
N ALA A 267 28.38 -18.43 7.32
CA ALA A 267 29.38 -19.27 6.63
C ALA A 267 29.92 -18.57 5.36
N ASP A 268 29.10 -17.91 4.60
CA ASP A 268 29.52 -17.15 3.41
C ASP A 268 30.42 -15.97 3.79
N LEU A 269 30.05 -15.20 4.81
CA LEU A 269 30.84 -14.07 5.30
C LEU A 269 32.21 -14.52 5.87
N GLU A 270 32.25 -15.65 6.60
CA GLU A 270 33.50 -16.19 7.13
C GLU A 270 34.44 -16.69 5.99
N SER A 271 33.88 -17.29 4.93
CA SER A 271 34.66 -17.84 3.83
C SER A 271 35.11 -16.79 2.81
N GLY A 272 34.28 -15.75 2.59
CA GLY A 272 34.49 -14.76 1.54
C GLY A 272 35.36 -13.58 1.96
N GLY A 273 35.36 -13.20 3.24
CA GLY A 273 36.12 -12.05 3.75
C GLY A 273 35.63 -10.70 3.24
N TYR A 274 34.31 -10.60 2.98
CA TYR A 274 33.67 -9.40 2.42
C TYR A 274 33.80 -8.20 3.36
N GLN A 275 34.12 -7.04 2.82
CA GLN A 275 34.22 -5.78 3.55
C GLN A 275 32.96 -4.93 3.38
N ASN A 276 32.23 -5.11 2.28
CA ASN A 276 31.00 -4.40 1.99
C ASN A 276 29.81 -5.34 2.10
N ILE A 277 28.86 -5.01 2.98
CA ILE A 277 27.63 -5.78 3.17
C ILE A 277 26.45 -4.88 2.83
N ILE A 278 25.73 -5.23 1.78
CA ILE A 278 24.52 -4.51 1.34
C ILE A 278 23.30 -5.25 1.88
N ILE A 279 22.44 -4.55 2.61
CA ILE A 279 21.14 -5.05 3.09
C ILE A 279 20.04 -4.28 2.37
N ASP A 280 19.29 -4.99 1.53
CA ASP A 280 18.22 -4.41 0.71
C ASP A 280 16.86 -4.59 1.39
N LEU A 281 16.27 -3.46 1.81
CA LEU A 281 14.94 -3.36 2.40
C LEU A 281 13.94 -2.63 1.48
N ARG A 282 14.33 -2.29 0.25
CA ARG A 282 13.54 -1.46 -0.67
C ARG A 282 12.17 -2.06 -1.01
N TYR A 283 12.06 -3.38 -0.98
CA TYR A 283 10.83 -4.10 -1.38
C TYR A 283 10.00 -4.58 -0.19
N ASN A 284 10.42 -4.31 1.04
CA ASN A 284 9.83 -4.86 2.26
C ASN A 284 8.74 -3.95 2.84
N SER A 285 7.50 -4.37 2.79
CA SER A 285 6.36 -3.64 3.37
C SER A 285 6.04 -4.04 4.83
N GLY A 286 6.90 -4.83 5.48
CA GLY A 286 6.74 -5.18 6.90
C GLY A 286 6.27 -6.60 7.15
N GLY A 287 5.64 -6.78 8.31
CA GLY A 287 5.18 -8.07 8.87
C GLY A 287 5.56 -8.22 10.34
N ASN A 288 6.22 -9.32 10.72
CA ASN A 288 6.68 -9.58 12.08
C ASN A 288 8.13 -9.10 12.26
N SER A 289 8.33 -8.06 13.07
CA SER A 289 9.65 -7.46 13.35
C SER A 289 10.64 -8.40 14.06
N GLU A 290 10.18 -9.50 14.67
CA GLU A 290 11.06 -10.42 15.38
C GLU A 290 11.84 -11.34 14.44
N VAL A 291 11.38 -11.55 13.19
CA VAL A 291 12.01 -12.49 12.25
C VAL A 291 13.45 -12.09 11.93
N ILE A 292 13.71 -10.81 11.66
CA ILE A 292 15.05 -10.32 11.28
C ILE A 292 16.07 -10.31 12.43
N ARG A 293 15.63 -10.41 13.70
CA ARG A 293 16.49 -10.24 14.88
C ARG A 293 17.73 -11.14 14.90
N LEU A 294 17.62 -12.36 14.36
CA LEU A 294 18.75 -13.26 14.26
C LEU A 294 19.81 -12.77 13.27
N LEU A 295 19.36 -12.24 12.13
CA LEU A 295 20.24 -11.68 11.11
C LEU A 295 20.92 -10.39 11.63
N GLU A 296 20.17 -9.48 12.23
CA GLU A 296 20.71 -8.25 12.86
C GLU A 296 21.81 -8.58 13.85
N LYS A 297 21.55 -9.58 14.70
CA LYS A 297 22.52 -10.04 15.70
C LYS A 297 23.78 -10.64 15.07
N ALA A 298 23.64 -11.47 14.05
CA ALA A 298 24.76 -12.08 13.36
C ALA A 298 25.65 -11.01 12.69
N LEU A 299 25.04 -10.07 11.97
CA LEU A 299 25.73 -8.96 11.31
C LEU A 299 26.41 -8.04 12.32
N PHE A 300 25.77 -7.75 13.45
CA PHE A 300 26.35 -6.98 14.54
C PHE A 300 27.63 -7.66 15.07
N PHE A 301 27.60 -8.97 15.35
CA PHE A 301 28.80 -9.70 15.79
C PHE A 301 29.87 -9.79 14.71
N HIS A 302 29.47 -9.92 13.44
CA HIS A 302 30.42 -9.91 12.33
C HIS A 302 31.22 -8.59 12.30
N SER A 303 30.54 -7.44 12.49
CA SER A 303 31.19 -6.13 12.52
C SER A 303 32.21 -5.92 13.66
N PHE A 304 32.15 -6.73 14.72
CA PHE A 304 33.15 -6.73 15.79
C PHE A 304 34.35 -7.63 15.53
N ASN A 305 34.15 -8.67 14.71
CA ASN A 305 35.15 -9.69 14.49
C ASN A 305 35.99 -9.44 13.23
N VAL A 306 35.50 -8.58 12.34
CA VAL A 306 36.16 -8.24 11.07
C VAL A 306 36.39 -6.72 11.03
N ASP A 307 37.65 -6.33 10.83
CA ASP A 307 38.02 -4.91 10.74
C ASP A 307 37.52 -4.30 9.43
N ASN A 308 37.07 -3.03 9.50
CA ASN A 308 36.66 -2.22 8.36
C ASN A 308 35.44 -2.73 7.57
N VAL A 309 34.52 -3.47 8.20
CA VAL A 309 33.24 -3.82 7.56
C VAL A 309 32.36 -2.58 7.44
N GLN A 310 31.88 -2.31 6.22
CA GLN A 310 30.93 -1.24 5.92
C GLN A 310 29.56 -1.84 5.55
N PHE A 311 28.50 -1.33 6.19
CA PHE A 311 27.12 -1.68 5.85
C PHE A 311 26.47 -0.62 4.98
N TYR A 312 25.80 -1.05 3.91
CA TYR A 312 24.99 -0.22 3.06
C TYR A 312 23.55 -0.72 3.16
N ILE A 313 22.65 0.14 3.61
CA ILE A 313 21.25 -0.19 3.81
C ILE A 313 20.44 0.46 2.69
N LEU A 314 19.89 -0.34 1.79
CA LEU A 314 19.02 0.17 0.73
C LEU A 314 17.60 0.30 1.25
N ILE A 315 17.05 1.51 1.16
CA ILE A 315 15.68 1.83 1.59
C ILE A 315 14.91 2.53 0.47
N GLY A 316 13.58 2.50 0.56
CA GLY A 316 12.71 3.14 -0.42
C GLY A 316 11.26 3.23 0.04
N GLY A 317 10.39 3.73 -0.85
CA GLY A 317 8.98 3.98 -0.53
C GLY A 317 8.18 2.74 -0.09
N ARG A 318 8.64 1.51 -0.41
CA ARG A 318 8.02 0.27 0.10
C ARG A 318 8.64 -0.20 1.43
N THR A 319 9.73 0.40 1.91
CA THR A 319 10.26 0.13 3.26
C THR A 319 9.28 0.67 4.28
N PHE A 320 8.39 -0.20 4.81
CA PHE A 320 7.25 0.19 5.62
C PHE A 320 7.09 -0.69 6.85
N SER A 321 6.45 -0.18 7.91
CA SER A 321 6.09 -0.94 9.11
C SER A 321 7.32 -1.62 9.75
N SER A 322 7.29 -2.94 9.94
CA SER A 322 8.41 -3.71 10.54
C SER A 322 9.72 -3.60 9.74
N ALA A 323 9.68 -3.28 8.44
CA ALA A 323 10.90 -3.01 7.69
C ALA A 323 11.51 -1.64 8.05
N THR A 324 10.68 -0.64 8.39
CA THR A 324 11.18 0.64 8.94
C THR A 324 11.79 0.42 10.33
N ILE A 325 11.22 -0.48 11.15
CA ILE A 325 11.84 -0.90 12.41
C ILE A 325 13.22 -1.50 12.16
N ALA A 326 13.32 -2.46 11.23
CA ALA A 326 14.60 -3.09 10.87
C ALA A 326 15.64 -2.05 10.39
N ALA A 327 15.26 -1.14 9.50
CA ALA A 327 16.12 -0.06 9.04
C ALA A 327 16.63 0.81 10.22
N THR A 328 15.74 1.19 11.15
CA THR A 328 16.13 1.97 12.34
C THR A 328 17.00 1.18 13.30
N ASP A 329 16.81 -0.14 13.41
CA ASP A 329 17.65 -0.99 14.26
C ASP A 329 19.07 -1.12 13.67
N PHE A 330 19.24 -1.27 12.38
CA PHE A 330 20.56 -1.15 11.73
C PHE A 330 21.21 0.21 12.00
N LYS A 331 20.45 1.30 11.94
CA LYS A 331 20.98 2.65 12.26
C LYS A 331 21.47 2.77 13.70
N LYS A 332 20.84 2.07 14.66
CA LYS A 332 21.21 2.10 16.09
C LYS A 332 22.35 1.14 16.42
N THR A 333 22.38 -0.04 15.81
CA THR A 333 23.24 -1.16 16.24
C THR A 333 24.58 -1.19 15.54
N THR A 334 24.69 -0.77 14.31
CA THR A 334 25.94 -0.77 13.54
C THR A 334 26.91 0.38 13.89
N ILE A 335 26.59 1.16 14.91
CA ILE A 335 27.45 2.17 15.57
C ILE A 335 28.24 3.04 14.57
N GLY A 336 27.51 3.70 13.66
CA GLY A 336 28.11 4.63 12.68
C GLY A 336 28.73 3.98 11.43
N ASN A 337 28.67 2.65 11.31
CA ASN A 337 29.16 1.93 10.13
C ASN A 337 28.06 1.62 9.11
N SER A 338 26.86 2.19 9.23
CA SER A 338 25.80 2.02 8.22
C SER A 338 25.59 3.30 7.42
N ILE A 339 25.57 3.14 6.10
CA ILE A 339 25.23 4.19 5.13
C ILE A 339 23.90 3.82 4.49
N PHE A 340 22.93 4.73 4.55
CA PHE A 340 21.61 4.52 3.97
C PHE A 340 21.55 5.13 2.56
N VAL A 341 21.08 4.35 1.60
CA VAL A 341 21.08 4.72 0.18
C VAL A 341 19.71 4.41 -0.43
N GLY A 342 19.21 5.27 -1.31
CA GLY A 342 17.95 5.07 -2.04
C GLY A 342 16.97 6.22 -1.91
N GLN A 343 15.73 5.91 -1.54
CA GLN A 343 14.65 6.87 -1.35
C GLN A 343 14.18 6.87 0.11
N PRO A 344 13.55 7.95 0.61
CA PRO A 344 12.94 7.96 1.93
C PRO A 344 11.97 6.78 2.11
N THR A 345 11.91 6.23 3.33
CA THR A 345 11.01 5.10 3.62
C THR A 345 9.54 5.50 3.47
N GLY A 346 8.67 4.51 3.18
CA GLY A 346 7.23 4.71 3.21
C GLY A 346 6.68 4.76 4.64
N GLY A 347 7.32 4.04 5.56
CA GLY A 347 7.00 4.12 6.99
C GLY A 347 7.66 5.33 7.64
N VAL A 348 6.94 5.96 8.59
CA VAL A 348 7.46 7.09 9.36
C VAL A 348 8.00 6.64 10.72
N LEU A 349 8.86 7.45 11.31
CA LEU A 349 9.59 7.13 12.55
C LEU A 349 8.75 7.24 13.81
N LYS A 350 7.67 8.02 13.75
CA LYS A 350 6.64 8.09 14.78
C LYS A 350 5.32 7.69 14.16
N CYS A 351 4.81 6.52 14.46
CA CYS A 351 3.62 5.97 13.82
C CYS A 351 2.77 5.14 14.78
N ALA A 352 1.50 5.01 14.46
CA ALA A 352 0.68 3.94 14.98
C ALA A 352 0.97 2.63 14.22
N GLY A 353 0.63 1.48 14.80
CA GLY A 353 0.87 0.19 14.19
C GLY A 353 0.46 -0.98 15.08
N ASN A 354 1.05 -2.18 14.90
CA ASN A 354 0.62 -3.42 15.54
C ASN A 354 -0.86 -3.67 15.27
N VAL A 355 -1.17 -3.96 14.01
CA VAL A 355 -2.52 -4.02 13.49
C VAL A 355 -3.32 -5.23 13.98
N LEU A 356 -4.62 -5.03 14.18
CA LEU A 356 -5.62 -6.08 14.34
C LEU A 356 -6.61 -6.05 13.17
N PRO A 357 -7.05 -7.21 12.68
CA PRO A 357 -8.05 -7.29 11.64
C PRO A 357 -9.48 -7.20 12.21
N LEU A 358 -10.39 -6.63 11.41
CA LEU A 358 -11.84 -6.72 11.60
C LEU A 358 -12.48 -7.18 10.28
N PHE A 359 -13.31 -8.19 10.33
CA PHE A 359 -14.06 -8.70 9.18
C PHE A 359 -15.51 -8.25 9.28
N MET A 360 -16.00 -7.52 8.27
CA MET A 360 -17.40 -7.13 8.21
C MET A 360 -18.29 -8.36 8.00
N GLU A 361 -19.45 -8.36 8.62
CA GLU A 361 -20.36 -9.51 8.57
C GLU A 361 -21.28 -9.47 7.33
N ASN A 362 -21.63 -8.27 6.87
CA ASN A 362 -22.65 -8.07 5.86
C ASN A 362 -22.10 -7.62 4.52
N THR A 363 -20.91 -7.05 4.48
CA THR A 363 -20.25 -6.57 3.27
C THR A 363 -18.94 -7.32 3.01
N PRO A 364 -18.46 -7.43 1.76
CA PRO A 364 -17.21 -8.12 1.43
C PRO A 364 -15.97 -7.27 1.77
N ILE A 365 -15.94 -6.65 2.95
CA ILE A 365 -14.90 -5.73 3.39
C ILE A 365 -14.21 -6.28 4.64
N ALA A 366 -12.90 -6.12 4.70
CA ALA A 366 -12.12 -6.28 5.91
C ALA A 366 -11.36 -5.00 6.24
N MET A 367 -11.22 -4.68 7.51
CA MET A 367 -10.43 -3.58 8.04
C MET A 367 -9.22 -4.12 8.79
N GLN A 368 -8.13 -3.37 8.78
CA GLN A 368 -7.09 -3.44 9.81
C GLN A 368 -6.96 -2.07 10.47
N TYR A 369 -6.60 -2.04 11.75
CA TYR A 369 -6.42 -0.82 12.51
C TYR A 369 -5.28 -0.96 13.52
N SER A 370 -4.65 0.16 13.83
CA SER A 370 -3.46 0.25 14.71
C SER A 370 -3.84 0.22 16.19
N THR A 371 -3.09 -0.54 16.99
CA THR A 371 -3.33 -0.69 18.43
C THR A 371 -2.20 -0.18 19.32
N LYS A 372 -1.05 0.21 18.75
CA LYS A 372 0.11 0.69 19.49
C LYS A 372 0.78 1.86 18.77
N TYR A 373 1.46 2.69 19.54
CA TYR A 373 2.33 3.75 19.05
C TYR A 373 3.80 3.32 19.11
N PHE A 374 4.56 3.76 18.13
CA PHE A 374 6.00 3.54 18.01
C PHE A 374 6.72 4.88 17.85
N ASP A 375 7.79 5.08 18.63
CA ASP A 375 8.79 6.14 18.45
C ASP A 375 10.12 5.44 18.13
N LEU A 376 10.42 5.29 16.86
CA LEU A 376 11.54 4.45 16.39
C LEU A 376 12.88 5.14 16.55
N LEU A 377 12.94 6.46 16.39
CA LEU A 377 14.13 7.28 16.64
C LEU A 377 13.71 8.50 17.46
N TYR A 378 14.02 8.48 18.74
CA TYR A 378 13.60 9.53 19.69
C TYR A 378 13.83 10.94 19.16
N GLY A 379 12.77 11.72 19.09
CA GLY A 379 12.80 13.12 18.68
C GLY A 379 12.87 13.36 17.17
N VAL A 380 12.83 12.30 16.33
CA VAL A 380 12.81 12.40 14.86
C VAL A 380 11.41 12.08 14.35
N GLU A 381 10.92 12.87 13.40
CA GLU A 381 9.60 12.73 12.75
C GLU A 381 9.74 12.49 11.26
N GLY A 382 8.66 12.04 10.61
CA GLY A 382 8.65 11.75 9.18
C GLY A 382 9.30 10.41 8.82
N PRO A 383 9.54 10.17 7.53
CA PRO A 383 10.20 8.97 7.05
C PRO A 383 11.68 8.91 7.48
N LEU A 384 12.27 7.71 7.45
CA LEU A 384 13.71 7.58 7.55
C LEU A 384 14.34 8.03 6.22
N GLU A 385 15.09 9.13 6.30
CA GLU A 385 15.82 9.67 5.16
C GLU A 385 17.11 8.87 4.91
N PRO A 386 17.44 8.54 3.63
CA PRO A 386 18.75 7.98 3.31
C PRO A 386 19.84 9.05 3.43
N ASP A 387 21.08 8.62 3.67
CA ASP A 387 22.25 9.50 3.63
C ASP A 387 22.54 9.97 2.21
N TYR A 388 22.19 9.13 1.22
CA TYR A 388 22.30 9.43 -0.21
C TYR A 388 20.99 9.10 -0.94
N VAL A 389 20.30 10.14 -1.38
CA VAL A 389 19.12 9.99 -2.25
C VAL A 389 19.58 9.65 -3.66
N VAL A 390 19.10 8.54 -4.20
CA VAL A 390 19.47 8.06 -5.53
C VAL A 390 18.33 8.33 -6.51
N PRO A 391 18.57 9.06 -7.61
CA PRO A 391 17.58 9.23 -8.67
C PRO A 391 17.10 7.90 -9.27
N GLN A 392 15.83 7.86 -9.67
CA GLN A 392 15.17 6.70 -10.26
C GLN A 392 14.68 7.01 -11.68
N PRO A 393 15.57 7.21 -12.67
CA PRO A 393 15.16 7.52 -14.03
C PRO A 393 14.61 6.27 -14.73
N PHE A 394 13.50 6.41 -15.47
CA PHE A 394 12.91 5.29 -16.20
C PHE A 394 13.88 4.66 -17.21
N ALA A 395 14.71 5.47 -17.87
CA ALA A 395 15.67 4.98 -18.85
C ALA A 395 16.68 3.97 -18.26
N GLN A 396 17.09 4.16 -17.00
CA GLN A 396 18.00 3.26 -16.29
C GLN A 396 17.27 1.95 -15.95
N TYR A 397 16.04 2.05 -15.42
CA TYR A 397 15.19 0.89 -15.17
C TYR A 397 14.94 0.06 -16.44
N ALA A 398 14.64 0.71 -17.57
CA ALA A 398 14.37 0.04 -18.85
C ALA A 398 15.57 -0.77 -19.36
N LYS A 399 16.80 -0.29 -19.14
CA LYS A 399 18.02 -1.05 -19.44
C LYS A 399 18.27 -2.22 -18.49
N GLY A 400 17.55 -2.29 -17.38
CA GLY A 400 17.75 -3.32 -16.35
C GLY A 400 18.93 -2.99 -15.43
N GLU A 401 19.24 -1.74 -15.24
CA GLU A 401 20.22 -1.26 -14.27
C GLU A 401 19.54 -1.05 -12.92
N ASP A 402 20.23 -1.38 -11.83
CA ASP A 402 19.82 -1.07 -10.47
C ASP A 402 20.49 0.25 -10.07
N ALA A 403 19.69 1.30 -9.91
CA ALA A 403 20.18 2.65 -9.68
C ALA A 403 21.01 2.77 -8.40
N GLU A 404 20.53 2.17 -7.30
CA GLU A 404 21.22 2.22 -6.01
C GLU A 404 22.52 1.42 -6.04
N ILE A 405 22.52 0.25 -6.67
CA ILE A 405 23.73 -0.55 -6.82
C ILE A 405 24.75 0.16 -7.72
N ALA A 406 24.31 0.72 -8.83
CA ALA A 406 25.19 1.53 -9.70
C ALA A 406 25.79 2.71 -8.92
N TYR A 407 24.95 3.42 -8.15
CA TYR A 407 25.43 4.53 -7.31
C TYR A 407 26.47 4.09 -6.28
N LEU A 408 26.26 2.94 -5.62
CA LEU A 408 27.23 2.39 -4.67
C LEU A 408 28.58 2.15 -5.32
N TYR A 409 28.61 1.45 -6.45
CA TYR A 409 29.85 1.13 -7.16
C TYR A 409 30.58 2.36 -7.75
N GLU A 410 29.83 3.40 -8.13
CA GLU A 410 30.43 4.61 -8.69
C GLU A 410 30.96 5.58 -7.62
N ASN A 411 30.41 5.56 -6.40
CA ASN A 411 30.65 6.64 -5.46
C ASN A 411 31.14 6.19 -4.07
N LEU A 412 30.85 4.96 -3.64
CA LEU A 412 31.03 4.53 -2.24
C LEU A 412 31.84 3.24 -2.08
N LEU A 413 31.86 2.31 -3.07
CA LEU A 413 32.65 1.09 -3.11
C LEU A 413 33.90 1.27 -3.97
#